data_fe6636a46843402074aecd33515ca468
#
_entry.id   fe6636a46843402074aecd33515ca468
#
_cell.length_a   1.000
_cell.length_b   1.000
_cell.length_c   1.000
_cell.angle_alpha   90.00
_cell.angle_beta   90.00
_cell.angle_gamma   90.00
#
_symmetry.space_group_name_H-M   'P 1'
#
loop_
_entity.id
_entity.type
_entity.pdbx_description
1 polymer ?
#
loop_
_entity_poly.entity_id
_entity_poly.type
_entity_poly.pdbx_seq_one_letter_code
_entity_poly.pdbx_strand_id
1 'polypeptide(L)'
;INKIPKHLLDLEDPIFEFNKQIINATKDLCVAYKPNIAFYESMGVSGWNSLKKTLDYIPENIFTIADAKRGDIGNTSKMYAKTFFENLNVDAVTVTPYMGSDSVTPFLEFADKWVILLALTSNIGSLDFQNTKNEDGKQLFEKVLETSQTWGTDKNMMYVVGANRSEQLSEVRDIIPNHFLLVPGVG
;
A
#
# COMPACT_ATOMS: atom_id res chain seq x y z
N ILE A 1 16.61 -8.66 7.89
CA ILE A 1 17.56 -9.79 7.93
C ILE A 1 17.52 -10.50 9.29
N ASN A 2 17.50 -9.79 10.42
CA ASN A 2 17.57 -10.39 11.77
C ASN A 2 16.42 -11.37 12.12
N LYS A 3 15.36 -11.43 11.32
CA LYS A 3 14.21 -12.36 11.50
C LYS A 3 14.23 -13.54 10.53
N ILE A 4 15.19 -13.60 9.61
CA ILE A 4 15.33 -14.72 8.69
C ILE A 4 15.91 -15.92 9.45
N PRO A 5 15.35 -17.11 9.32
CA PRO A 5 15.89 -18.32 9.94
C PRO A 5 17.35 -18.57 9.56
N LYS A 6 18.16 -18.96 10.53
CA LYS A 6 19.62 -19.11 10.35
C LYS A 6 19.99 -20.03 9.19
N HIS A 7 19.25 -21.11 8.97
CA HIS A 7 19.52 -22.09 7.90
C HIS A 7 19.33 -21.53 6.48
N LEU A 8 18.70 -20.36 6.33
CA LEU A 8 18.54 -19.69 5.04
C LEU A 8 19.63 -18.65 4.77
N LEU A 9 20.39 -18.23 5.78
CA LEU A 9 21.35 -17.12 5.66
C LEU A 9 22.52 -17.44 4.73
N ASP A 10 22.87 -18.71 4.56
CA ASP A 10 23.97 -19.15 3.69
C ASP A 10 23.53 -19.36 2.22
N LEU A 11 22.25 -19.13 1.90
CA LEU A 11 21.73 -19.21 0.54
C LEU A 11 22.07 -17.93 -0.25
N GLU A 12 22.08 -18.02 -1.57
CA GLU A 12 22.38 -16.89 -2.46
C GLU A 12 21.45 -15.68 -2.24
N ASP A 13 20.16 -15.95 -2.01
CA ASP A 13 19.15 -14.91 -1.75
C ASP A 13 18.24 -15.34 -0.57
N PRO A 14 18.71 -15.14 0.67
CA PRO A 14 18.00 -15.58 1.87
C PRO A 14 16.59 -15.01 2.00
N ILE A 15 16.39 -13.78 1.50
CA ILE A 15 15.11 -13.08 1.59
C ILE A 15 14.10 -13.69 0.64
N PHE A 16 14.50 -13.92 -0.60
CA PHE A 16 13.63 -14.58 -1.57
C PHE A 16 13.27 -16.00 -1.11
N GLU A 17 14.24 -16.78 -0.63
CA GLU A 17 13.97 -18.15 -0.16
C GLU A 17 13.05 -18.19 1.07
N PHE A 18 13.18 -17.21 1.97
CA PHE A 18 12.24 -17.04 3.08
C PHE A 18 10.83 -16.71 2.58
N ASN A 19 10.71 -15.72 1.70
CA ASN A 19 9.42 -15.31 1.14
C ASN A 19 8.75 -16.45 0.36
N LYS A 20 9.53 -17.19 -0.42
CA LYS A 20 9.07 -18.36 -1.16
C LYS A 20 8.46 -19.44 -0.26
N GLN A 21 9.09 -19.72 0.89
CA GLN A 21 8.54 -20.65 1.87
C GLN A 21 7.22 -20.13 2.47
N ILE A 22 7.13 -18.85 2.80
CA ILE A 22 5.89 -18.23 3.28
C ILE A 22 4.80 -18.32 2.21
N ILE A 23 5.09 -17.94 0.96
CA ILE A 23 4.13 -18.04 -0.15
C ILE A 23 3.64 -19.46 -0.32
N ASN A 24 4.54 -20.45 -0.35
CA ASN A 24 4.15 -21.85 -0.48
C ASN A 24 3.24 -22.35 0.64
N ALA A 25 3.44 -21.85 1.86
CA ALA A 25 2.64 -22.24 3.02
C ALA A 25 1.28 -21.50 3.11
N THR A 26 1.11 -20.36 2.43
CA THR A 26 -0.04 -19.48 2.66
C THR A 26 -0.84 -19.12 1.41
N LYS A 27 -0.36 -19.46 0.20
CA LYS A 27 -1.02 -19.08 -1.07
C LYS A 27 -2.47 -19.55 -1.21
N ASP A 28 -2.82 -20.66 -0.56
CA ASP A 28 -4.19 -21.20 -0.57
C ASP A 28 -5.06 -20.60 0.56
N LEU A 29 -4.50 -19.70 1.40
CA LEU A 29 -5.13 -19.16 2.59
C LEU A 29 -5.29 -17.62 2.54
N CYS A 30 -4.79 -16.96 1.49
CA CYS A 30 -4.81 -15.49 1.39
C CYS A 30 -5.32 -15.03 0.04
N VAL A 31 -5.82 -13.80 0.01
CA VAL A 31 -6.29 -13.12 -1.22
C VAL A 31 -5.26 -12.13 -1.77
N ALA A 32 -4.27 -11.75 -0.97
CA ALA A 32 -3.26 -10.79 -1.37
C ALA A 32 -1.94 -10.98 -0.61
N TYR A 33 -0.83 -10.62 -1.28
CA TYR A 33 0.47 -10.40 -0.65
C TYR A 33 0.85 -8.93 -0.69
N LYS A 34 1.35 -8.43 0.43
CA LYS A 34 1.73 -7.02 0.59
C LYS A 34 3.18 -6.90 1.08
N PRO A 35 4.18 -6.98 0.21
CA PRO A 35 5.55 -6.66 0.58
C PRO A 35 5.70 -5.19 0.95
N ASN A 36 6.38 -4.94 2.07
CA ASN A 36 6.75 -3.59 2.48
C ASN A 36 8.06 -3.21 1.79
N ILE A 37 8.00 -2.23 0.91
CA ILE A 37 9.09 -1.86 0.01
C ILE A 37 10.32 -1.34 0.77
N ALA A 38 10.14 -0.66 1.90
CA ALA A 38 11.24 -0.08 2.67
C ALA A 38 12.30 -1.11 3.09
N PHE A 39 11.90 -2.36 3.38
CA PHE A 39 12.83 -3.42 3.75
C PHE A 39 13.72 -3.88 2.57
N TYR A 40 13.20 -3.80 1.37
CA TYR A 40 13.95 -4.12 0.16
C TYR A 40 14.82 -2.94 -0.28
N GLU A 41 14.28 -1.73 -0.28
CA GLU A 41 15.02 -0.50 -0.61
C GLU A 41 16.25 -0.30 0.29
N SER A 42 16.13 -0.61 1.59
CA SER A 42 17.24 -0.50 2.54
C SER A 42 18.44 -1.39 2.23
N MET A 43 18.29 -2.34 1.32
CA MET A 43 19.35 -3.26 0.89
C MET A 43 19.93 -2.90 -0.49
N GLY A 44 19.49 -1.80 -1.09
CA GLY A 44 19.96 -1.36 -2.39
C GLY A 44 19.58 -2.34 -3.52
N VAL A 45 20.44 -2.53 -4.48
CA VAL A 45 20.18 -3.33 -5.69
C VAL A 45 19.78 -4.77 -5.36
N SER A 46 20.44 -5.40 -4.39
CA SER A 46 20.10 -6.79 -4.00
C SER A 46 18.69 -6.91 -3.47
N GLY A 47 18.22 -5.93 -2.69
CA GLY A 47 16.85 -5.90 -2.21
C GLY A 47 15.81 -5.78 -3.33
N TRP A 48 16.05 -4.91 -4.31
CA TRP A 48 15.18 -4.80 -5.48
C TRP A 48 15.12 -6.11 -6.29
N ASN A 49 16.25 -6.81 -6.43
CA ASN A 49 16.29 -8.12 -7.07
C ASN A 49 15.49 -9.17 -6.29
N SER A 50 15.64 -9.23 -4.96
CA SER A 50 14.86 -10.13 -4.11
C SER A 50 13.36 -9.83 -4.15
N LEU A 51 12.99 -8.53 -4.18
CA LEU A 51 11.60 -8.11 -4.36
C LEU A 51 11.03 -8.59 -5.69
N LYS A 52 11.75 -8.36 -6.79
CA LYS A 52 11.31 -8.79 -8.12
C LYS A 52 11.10 -10.30 -8.18
N LYS A 53 12.08 -11.09 -7.71
CA LYS A 53 11.96 -12.56 -7.63
C LYS A 53 10.76 -12.97 -6.77
N THR A 54 10.51 -12.27 -5.66
CA THR A 54 9.37 -12.56 -4.77
C THR A 54 8.04 -12.31 -5.48
N LEU A 55 7.90 -11.16 -6.15
CA LEU A 55 6.67 -10.81 -6.88
C LEU A 55 6.42 -11.78 -8.03
N ASP A 56 7.44 -12.14 -8.81
CA ASP A 56 7.35 -13.10 -9.90
C ASP A 56 7.00 -14.53 -9.44
N TYR A 57 7.25 -14.84 -8.16
CA TYR A 57 6.93 -16.15 -7.58
C TYR A 57 5.50 -16.23 -7.04
N ILE A 58 4.84 -15.11 -6.79
CA ILE A 58 3.44 -15.09 -6.33
C ILE A 58 2.54 -15.58 -7.46
N PRO A 59 1.60 -16.53 -7.20
CA PRO A 59 0.64 -16.98 -8.21
C PRO A 59 -0.18 -15.81 -8.78
N GLU A 60 -0.40 -15.80 -10.10
CA GLU A 60 -1.08 -14.71 -10.83
C GLU A 60 -2.51 -14.42 -10.34
N ASN A 61 -3.16 -15.40 -9.72
CA ASN A 61 -4.51 -15.24 -9.16
C ASN A 61 -4.55 -14.61 -7.76
N ILE A 62 -3.40 -14.25 -7.20
CA ILE A 62 -3.31 -13.61 -5.87
C ILE A 62 -2.91 -12.15 -6.04
N PHE A 63 -3.71 -11.26 -5.49
CA PHE A 63 -3.53 -9.80 -5.60
C PHE A 63 -2.21 -9.36 -4.95
N THR A 64 -1.48 -8.47 -5.60
CA THR A 64 -0.17 -7.98 -5.15
C THR A 64 -0.21 -6.51 -4.80
N ILE A 65 0.28 -6.15 -3.61
CA ILE A 65 0.27 -4.77 -3.11
C ILE A 65 1.70 -4.33 -2.78
N ALA A 66 2.21 -3.33 -3.47
CA ALA A 66 3.44 -2.66 -3.06
C ALA A 66 3.13 -1.65 -1.94
N ASP A 67 3.51 -2.00 -0.70
CA ASP A 67 3.39 -1.07 0.44
C ASP A 67 4.56 -0.07 0.43
N ALA A 68 4.47 0.91 -0.47
CA ALA A 68 5.53 1.84 -0.83
C ALA A 68 5.33 3.25 -0.26
N LYS A 69 4.09 3.64 0.00
CA LYS A 69 3.70 4.97 0.52
C LYS A 69 4.36 6.10 -0.26
N ARG A 70 4.25 6.04 -1.60
CA ARG A 70 4.81 7.06 -2.49
C ARG A 70 4.01 8.35 -2.44
N GLY A 71 4.71 9.45 -2.65
CA GLY A 71 4.12 10.78 -2.77
C GLY A 71 5.12 11.69 -3.44
N ASP A 72 4.79 12.17 -4.64
CA ASP A 72 5.52 13.16 -5.42
C ASP A 72 4.54 13.78 -6.41
N ILE A 73 4.94 14.73 -7.22
CA ILE A 73 4.04 15.45 -8.13
C ILE A 73 4.33 15.13 -9.60
N GLY A 74 3.27 15.22 -10.42
CA GLY A 74 3.34 15.23 -11.86
C GLY A 74 4.18 14.10 -12.46
N ASN A 75 5.18 14.45 -13.26
CA ASN A 75 6.02 13.48 -13.94
C ASN A 75 6.81 12.55 -12.99
N THR A 76 7.27 13.04 -11.83
CA THR A 76 7.98 12.22 -10.86
C THR A 76 7.05 11.15 -10.27
N SER A 77 5.82 11.53 -9.94
CA SER A 77 4.80 10.58 -9.48
C SER A 77 4.51 9.51 -10.54
N LYS A 78 4.46 9.91 -11.83
CA LYS A 78 4.32 8.98 -12.96
C LYS A 78 5.48 7.99 -13.07
N MET A 79 6.72 8.43 -12.81
CA MET A 79 7.87 7.52 -12.81
C MET A 79 7.79 6.49 -11.68
N TYR A 80 7.31 6.88 -10.49
CA TYR A 80 7.01 5.93 -9.42
C TYR A 80 5.90 4.94 -9.83
N ALA A 81 4.83 5.40 -10.43
CA ALA A 81 3.75 4.54 -10.94
C ALA A 81 4.29 3.50 -11.94
N LYS A 82 5.12 3.92 -12.91
CA LYS A 82 5.78 3.01 -13.85
C LYS A 82 6.64 1.95 -13.17
N THR A 83 7.38 2.35 -12.14
CA THR A 83 8.21 1.40 -11.39
C THR A 83 7.38 0.25 -10.83
N PHE A 84 6.25 0.54 -10.23
CA PHE A 84 5.43 -0.46 -9.57
C PHE A 84 4.50 -1.20 -10.55
N PHE A 85 3.86 -0.49 -11.46
CA PHE A 85 2.84 -1.07 -12.34
C PHE A 85 3.40 -1.68 -13.61
N GLU A 86 4.46 -1.11 -14.20
CA GLU A 86 5.06 -1.67 -15.42
C GLU A 86 6.25 -2.59 -15.11
N ASN A 87 7.23 -2.14 -14.30
CA ASN A 87 8.46 -2.91 -14.09
C ASN A 87 8.28 -4.04 -13.08
N LEU A 88 7.59 -3.81 -11.97
CA LEU A 88 7.31 -4.81 -10.95
C LEU A 88 5.98 -5.54 -11.17
N ASN A 89 5.11 -4.99 -12.00
CA ASN A 89 3.79 -5.52 -12.37
C ASN A 89 2.90 -5.86 -11.17
N VAL A 90 2.92 -5.04 -10.09
CA VAL A 90 2.00 -5.21 -8.98
C VAL A 90 0.60 -4.72 -9.34
N ASP A 91 -0.42 -5.20 -8.62
CA ASP A 91 -1.82 -4.80 -8.85
C ASP A 91 -2.16 -3.49 -8.12
N ALA A 92 -1.52 -3.22 -6.98
CA ALA A 92 -1.80 -2.03 -6.19
C ALA A 92 -0.54 -1.41 -5.56
N VAL A 93 -0.61 -0.10 -5.31
CA VAL A 93 0.45 0.67 -4.62
C VAL A 93 -0.18 1.55 -3.55
N THR A 94 0.43 1.60 -2.36
CA THR A 94 0.06 2.59 -1.34
C THR A 94 0.65 3.95 -1.68
N VAL A 95 -0.20 4.99 -1.62
CA VAL A 95 0.14 6.38 -1.99
C VAL A 95 -0.31 7.34 -0.88
N THR A 96 0.44 8.42 -0.69
CA THR A 96 0.11 9.46 0.29
C THR A 96 -0.63 10.62 -0.36
N PRO A 97 -1.71 11.16 0.27
CA PRO A 97 -2.51 12.23 -0.32
C PRO A 97 -2.01 13.65 -0.02
N TYR A 98 -1.01 13.81 0.84
CA TYR A 98 -0.67 15.09 1.45
C TYR A 98 -0.35 16.20 0.44
N MET A 99 0.23 15.86 -0.73
CA MET A 99 0.53 16.83 -1.79
C MET A 99 -0.62 17.05 -2.79
N GLY A 100 -1.80 16.47 -2.56
CA GLY A 100 -2.99 16.70 -3.39
C GLY A 100 -3.14 15.77 -4.59
N SER A 101 -4.03 16.15 -5.51
CA SER A 101 -4.46 15.32 -6.63
C SER A 101 -3.33 14.95 -7.58
N ASP A 102 -2.44 15.86 -7.89
CA ASP A 102 -1.32 15.67 -8.80
C ASP A 102 -0.25 14.71 -8.28
N SER A 103 -0.30 14.35 -7.01
CA SER A 103 0.50 13.25 -6.45
C SER A 103 -0.15 11.87 -6.62
N VAL A 104 -1.45 11.81 -6.78
CA VAL A 104 -2.24 10.56 -6.80
C VAL A 104 -2.71 10.20 -8.21
N THR A 105 -3.21 11.18 -8.97
CA THR A 105 -3.79 10.95 -10.31
C THR A 105 -2.84 10.28 -11.31
N PRO A 106 -1.51 10.49 -11.30
CA PRO A 106 -0.61 9.77 -12.19
C PRO A 106 -0.59 8.25 -12.01
N PHE A 107 -0.92 7.76 -10.80
CA PHE A 107 -1.08 6.33 -10.55
C PHE A 107 -2.42 5.80 -11.08
N LEU A 108 -3.46 6.62 -11.10
CA LEU A 108 -4.80 6.25 -11.59
C LEU A 108 -4.89 6.20 -13.14
N GLU A 109 -3.86 6.68 -13.86
CA GLU A 109 -3.78 6.57 -15.31
C GLU A 109 -3.54 5.14 -15.81
N PHE A 110 -3.12 4.22 -14.95
CA PHE A 110 -2.83 2.84 -15.30
C PHE A 110 -4.09 1.98 -15.21
N ALA A 111 -4.53 1.46 -16.37
CA ALA A 111 -5.70 0.59 -16.43
C ALA A 111 -5.49 -0.70 -15.61
N ASP A 112 -6.56 -1.18 -14.99
CA ASP A 112 -6.58 -2.42 -14.19
C ASP A 112 -5.63 -2.43 -12.98
N LYS A 113 -5.17 -1.25 -12.56
CA LYS A 113 -4.32 -1.05 -11.37
C LYS A 113 -5.06 -0.26 -10.30
N TRP A 114 -4.61 -0.42 -9.06
CA TRP A 114 -5.25 0.16 -7.90
C TRP A 114 -4.33 1.09 -7.13
N VAL A 115 -4.87 2.21 -6.70
CA VAL A 115 -4.25 3.08 -5.70
C VAL A 115 -4.83 2.75 -4.33
N ILE A 116 -3.98 2.55 -3.33
CA ILE A 116 -4.40 2.43 -1.93
C ILE A 116 -3.96 3.71 -1.21
N LEU A 117 -4.90 4.62 -1.02
CA LEU A 117 -4.62 5.95 -0.47
C LEU A 117 -4.59 5.91 1.07
N LEU A 118 -3.59 6.54 1.67
CA LEU A 118 -3.56 6.69 3.13
C LEU A 118 -4.63 7.67 3.59
N ALA A 119 -5.53 7.23 4.45
CA ALA A 119 -6.56 8.08 5.05
C ALA A 119 -6.40 8.18 6.57
N LEU A 120 -6.66 7.10 7.31
CA LEU A 120 -6.56 7.07 8.76
C LEU A 120 -5.65 5.94 9.20
N THR A 121 -4.41 6.28 9.60
CA THR A 121 -3.39 5.28 9.92
C THR A 121 -3.39 4.88 11.39
N SER A 122 -2.81 3.70 11.70
CA SER A 122 -2.85 3.11 13.05
C SER A 122 -1.79 3.66 14.02
N ASN A 123 -0.74 4.31 13.53
CA ASN A 123 0.36 4.82 14.35
C ASN A 123 -0.06 6.02 15.19
N ILE A 124 0.60 6.24 16.33
CA ILE A 124 0.27 7.33 17.25
C ILE A 124 0.45 8.72 16.61
N GLY A 125 1.46 8.89 15.76
CA GLY A 125 1.72 10.16 15.05
C GLY A 125 0.61 10.55 14.06
N SER A 126 -0.37 9.70 13.79
CA SER A 126 -1.55 10.08 13.02
C SER A 126 -2.36 11.20 13.69
N LEU A 127 -2.26 11.32 15.00
CA LEU A 127 -2.93 12.36 15.78
C LEU A 127 -2.38 13.77 15.50
N ASP A 128 -1.15 13.88 14.98
CA ASP A 128 -0.54 15.18 14.69
C ASP A 128 -1.27 15.93 13.56
N PHE A 129 -1.85 15.19 12.60
CA PHE A 129 -2.50 15.76 11.43
C PHE A 129 -3.88 15.15 11.13
N GLN A 130 -4.02 13.84 11.12
CA GLN A 130 -5.20 13.18 10.54
C GLN A 130 -6.49 13.48 11.30
N ASN A 131 -6.39 13.76 12.60
CA ASN A 131 -7.52 14.11 13.46
C ASN A 131 -7.68 15.64 13.68
N THR A 132 -6.86 16.46 13.04
CA THR A 132 -7.05 17.92 13.10
C THR A 132 -8.34 18.31 12.40
N LYS A 133 -9.09 19.22 13.01
CA LYS A 133 -10.38 19.68 12.47
C LYS A 133 -10.22 20.97 11.69
N ASN A 134 -10.95 21.07 10.58
CA ASN A 134 -11.13 22.30 9.85
C ASN A 134 -12.19 23.21 10.52
N GLU A 135 -12.49 24.37 9.91
CA GLU A 135 -13.47 25.32 10.40
C GLU A 135 -14.91 24.72 10.47
N ASP A 136 -15.22 23.75 9.61
CA ASP A 136 -16.51 23.04 9.58
C ASP A 136 -16.57 21.90 10.60
N GLY A 137 -15.52 21.69 11.38
CA GLY A 137 -15.42 20.61 12.37
C GLY A 137 -15.03 19.24 11.81
N LYS A 138 -14.83 19.11 10.49
CA LYS A 138 -14.41 17.85 9.84
C LYS A 138 -12.93 17.59 10.08
N GLN A 139 -12.60 16.33 10.33
CA GLN A 139 -11.22 15.89 10.49
C GLN A 139 -10.50 15.80 9.14
N LEU A 140 -9.16 15.91 9.15
CA LEU A 140 -8.37 15.88 7.92
C LEU A 140 -8.57 14.57 7.16
N PHE A 141 -8.65 13.42 7.84
CA PHE A 141 -8.87 12.13 7.17
C PHE A 141 -10.23 12.08 6.45
N GLU A 142 -11.28 12.68 7.01
CA GLU A 142 -12.60 12.78 6.36
C GLU A 142 -12.49 13.63 5.09
N LYS A 143 -11.78 14.77 5.18
CA LYS A 143 -11.52 15.62 4.01
C LYS A 143 -10.74 14.89 2.92
N VAL A 144 -9.76 14.05 3.28
CA VAL A 144 -9.03 13.20 2.33
C VAL A 144 -10.00 12.24 1.64
N LEU A 145 -10.85 11.53 2.40
CA LEU A 145 -11.83 10.59 1.85
C LEU A 145 -12.80 11.27 0.89
N GLU A 146 -13.38 12.39 1.29
CA GLU A 146 -14.34 13.15 0.46
C GLU A 146 -13.69 13.67 -0.82
N THR A 147 -12.54 14.32 -0.70
CA THR A 147 -11.88 14.97 -1.83
C THR A 147 -11.37 13.95 -2.84
N SER A 148 -10.77 12.86 -2.39
CA SER A 148 -10.15 11.86 -3.27
C SER A 148 -11.16 11.09 -4.12
N GLN A 149 -12.44 11.02 -3.74
CA GLN A 149 -13.49 10.46 -4.60
C GLN A 149 -13.71 11.25 -5.89
N THR A 150 -13.19 12.49 -5.96
CA THR A 150 -13.16 13.25 -7.22
C THR A 150 -12.00 12.86 -8.13
N TRP A 151 -11.03 12.10 -7.64
CA TRP A 151 -9.83 11.67 -8.37
C TRP A 151 -9.94 10.25 -8.93
N GLY A 152 -10.58 9.36 -8.18
CA GLY A 152 -10.78 7.95 -8.50
C GLY A 152 -12.13 7.43 -8.05
N THR A 153 -12.36 6.14 -8.24
CA THR A 153 -13.63 5.48 -7.93
C THR A 153 -13.41 4.23 -7.07
N ASP A 154 -14.48 3.62 -6.62
CA ASP A 154 -14.46 2.33 -5.93
C ASP A 154 -13.94 1.16 -6.78
N LYS A 155 -13.62 1.39 -8.06
CA LYS A 155 -13.06 0.39 -8.99
C LYS A 155 -11.56 0.50 -9.20
N ASN A 156 -10.94 1.57 -8.73
CA ASN A 156 -9.49 1.79 -8.88
C ASN A 156 -8.82 2.46 -7.67
N MET A 157 -9.61 2.75 -6.61
CA MET A 157 -9.10 3.34 -5.38
C MET A 157 -9.59 2.58 -4.16
N MET A 158 -8.68 2.28 -3.26
CA MET A 158 -8.88 1.72 -1.92
C MET A 158 -8.30 2.69 -0.89
N TYR A 159 -8.58 2.46 0.39
CA TYR A 159 -8.06 3.31 1.46
C TYR A 159 -7.42 2.51 2.59
N VAL A 160 -6.37 3.09 3.20
CA VAL A 160 -5.80 2.56 4.44
C VAL A 160 -6.55 3.14 5.62
N VAL A 161 -7.11 2.25 6.45
CA VAL A 161 -7.74 2.59 7.73
C VAL A 161 -7.22 1.63 8.79
N GLY A 162 -6.59 2.14 9.85
CA GLY A 162 -6.01 1.32 10.91
C GLY A 162 -7.06 0.52 11.69
N ALA A 163 -6.77 -0.73 12.04
CA ALA A 163 -7.67 -1.59 12.80
C ALA A 163 -8.00 -1.03 14.19
N ASN A 164 -7.08 -0.29 14.81
CA ASN A 164 -7.28 0.39 16.10
C ASN A 164 -8.15 1.66 16.02
N ARG A 165 -8.73 1.94 14.83
CA ARG A 165 -9.66 3.03 14.56
C ARG A 165 -11.10 2.53 14.39
N SER A 166 -11.45 1.45 15.06
CA SER A 166 -12.76 0.80 14.95
C SER A 166 -13.96 1.73 15.23
N GLU A 167 -13.79 2.68 16.15
CA GLU A 167 -14.82 3.69 16.45
C GLU A 167 -15.13 4.62 15.27
N GLN A 168 -14.13 4.88 14.41
CA GLN A 168 -14.26 5.75 13.24
C GLN A 168 -14.65 4.99 11.95
N LEU A 169 -14.72 3.65 11.99
CA LEU A 169 -15.07 2.85 10.81
C LEU A 169 -16.48 3.15 10.29
N SER A 170 -17.43 3.48 11.15
CA SER A 170 -18.76 3.89 10.71
C SER A 170 -18.70 5.19 9.91
N GLU A 171 -18.01 6.21 10.43
CA GLU A 171 -17.82 7.50 9.77
C GLU A 171 -17.11 7.32 8.41
N VAL A 172 -16.10 6.47 8.37
CA VAL A 172 -15.39 6.13 7.12
C VAL A 172 -16.37 5.51 6.11
N ARG A 173 -17.22 4.56 6.54
CA ARG A 173 -18.18 3.89 5.66
C ARG A 173 -19.30 4.80 5.17
N ASP A 174 -19.71 5.78 5.97
CA ASP A 174 -20.69 6.79 5.55
C ASP A 174 -20.13 7.64 4.39
N ILE A 175 -18.82 7.91 4.36
CA ILE A 175 -18.18 8.70 3.31
C ILE A 175 -17.84 7.82 2.09
N ILE A 176 -17.34 6.59 2.30
CA ILE A 176 -16.85 5.69 1.23
C ILE A 176 -17.50 4.30 1.33
N PRO A 177 -18.81 4.17 1.08
CA PRO A 177 -19.58 2.94 1.37
C PRO A 177 -19.08 1.71 0.60
N ASN A 178 -18.57 1.88 -0.63
CA ASN A 178 -18.27 0.77 -1.54
C ASN A 178 -16.77 0.48 -1.73
N HIS A 179 -15.87 1.35 -1.24
CA HIS A 179 -14.45 1.16 -1.45
C HIS A 179 -13.87 0.04 -0.59
N PHE A 180 -12.93 -0.71 -1.13
CA PHE A 180 -12.14 -1.65 -0.34
C PHE A 180 -11.24 -0.91 0.65
N LEU A 181 -10.99 -1.54 1.78
CA LEU A 181 -10.09 -1.02 2.81
C LEU A 181 -8.90 -1.96 3.00
N LEU A 182 -7.71 -1.40 3.08
CA LEU A 182 -6.54 -2.05 3.64
C LEU A 182 -6.49 -1.69 5.12
N VAL A 183 -6.70 -2.69 5.99
CA VAL A 183 -6.84 -2.50 7.44
C VAL A 183 -5.63 -3.07 8.17
N PRO A 184 -4.54 -2.30 8.36
CA PRO A 184 -3.35 -2.76 9.07
C PRO A 184 -3.55 -2.77 10.59
N GLY A 185 -2.83 -3.67 11.27
CA GLY A 185 -2.80 -3.74 12.73
C GLY A 185 -3.90 -4.59 13.34
N VAL A 186 -4.46 -5.53 12.59
CA VAL A 186 -5.30 -6.62 13.11
C VAL A 186 -4.38 -7.70 13.68
N GLY A 187 -4.54 -8.06 14.96
CA GLY A 187 -3.75 -9.10 15.62
C GLY A 187 -3.41 -8.81 17.05
#